data_0c61d4e7e464a6717f49caa9d5596dbe
#
_entry.id   0c61d4e7e464a6717f49caa9d5596dbe
#
_cell.length_a   1.000
_cell.length_b   1.000
_cell.length_c   1.000
_cell.angle_alpha   90.00
_cell.angle_beta   90.00
_cell.angle_gamma   90.00
#
_symmetry.space_group_name_H-M   'P 1'
#
loop_
_entity.id
_entity.type
_entity.pdbx_description
1 polymer ?
#
loop_
_entity_poly.entity_id
_entity_poly.type
_entity_poly.pdbx_seq_one_letter_code
_entity_poly.pdbx_strand_id
1 'polypeptide(L)'
;MDALHGDADAGAPSGSQGSSASADPTQAPAGHPAVPPAASRPALRDTRREDHENNKLSKRLYRLTGQAIADYDMIGPNDRVMVCLSGGKDSFAMLDILLGLQKRAPVPFSIVAVNLDQRQPGFPADVLPNYLQKLGVEYHIETEDTYSTVQRVIPDGKTKCSLCSRLRRGILYRVASELGATRIALGHHRDDILATFFLNLFYGGQLKTMPAKLVSDDGRHVVIRPLAYVEEKDLIRWAEVKNFPIIPCNLCGSQPNLKRAETKELLKSWEKRFPGRLETIFSSLGRVRPSHLMDRTLYDFNTLRTGDDAED
;
A
#
# COMPACT_ATOMS: atom_id res chain seq x y z
N MET A 1 44.39 12.41 23.11
CA MET A 1 44.83 11.31 23.97
C MET A 1 44.27 10.08 23.30
N ASP A 2 45.06 9.59 22.45
CA ASP A 2 45.95 8.41 22.35
C ASP A 2 45.13 7.15 22.09
N ALA A 3 45.15 6.66 20.89
CA ALA A 3 46.18 5.99 20.05
C ALA A 3 46.58 4.59 20.58
N LEU A 4 46.54 3.65 19.66
CA LEU A 4 47.49 2.62 19.25
C LEU A 4 46.76 1.32 18.87
N HIS A 5 46.73 0.92 17.64
CA HIS A 5 47.78 0.19 16.84
C HIS A 5 47.91 -1.29 17.24
N GLY A 6 47.87 -2.14 16.22
CA GLY A 6 48.36 -3.51 16.28
C GLY A 6 48.02 -4.32 15.02
N ASP A 7 48.85 -4.18 13.99
CA ASP A 7 48.99 -5.04 12.79
C ASP A 7 49.57 -6.40 13.11
N ALA A 8 49.45 -7.30 12.14
CA ALA A 8 50.36 -8.33 11.63
C ALA A 8 49.64 -9.64 11.33
N ASP A 9 49.57 -10.07 10.20
CA ASP A 9 50.43 -10.48 9.04
C ASP A 9 50.70 -12.00 9.03
N ALA A 10 50.57 -12.53 7.83
CA ALA A 10 51.29 -13.60 7.16
C ALA A 10 51.07 -15.09 7.48
N GLY A 11 50.89 -15.86 6.41
CA GLY A 11 51.43 -17.19 6.33
C GLY A 11 50.70 -18.20 5.46
N ALA A 12 50.92 -18.18 4.15
CA ALA A 12 50.90 -19.42 3.35
C ALA A 12 52.27 -20.11 3.42
N PRO A 13 52.36 -21.42 3.19
CA PRO A 13 52.79 -21.94 1.89
C PRO A 13 52.20 -23.31 1.49
N SER A 14 51.90 -23.51 0.22
CA SER A 14 52.60 -24.26 -0.87
C SER A 14 52.92 -25.75 -0.69
N GLY A 15 52.58 -26.50 -1.74
CA GLY A 15 53.28 -27.69 -2.26
C GLY A 15 52.61 -29.02 -1.89
N SER A 16 52.53 -30.04 -2.69
CA SER A 16 53.18 -30.44 -3.94
C SER A 16 52.52 -31.69 -4.53
N GLN A 17 52.43 -31.75 -5.80
CA GLN A 17 52.58 -32.83 -6.79
C GLN A 17 52.69 -34.31 -6.37
N GLY A 18 52.10 -35.16 -7.25
CA GLY A 18 52.45 -36.59 -7.43
C GLY A 18 51.31 -37.30 -8.17
N SER A 19 51.31 -37.45 -9.36
CA SER A 19 51.78 -38.28 -10.48
C SER A 19 51.14 -39.67 -10.52
N SER A 20 50.45 -39.91 -11.65
CA SER A 20 50.42 -41.07 -12.56
C SER A 20 50.00 -42.46 -12.05
N ALA A 21 48.99 -43.02 -12.72
CA ALA A 21 49.16 -44.27 -13.49
C ALA A 21 47.87 -44.65 -14.24
N SER A 22 48.08 -45.01 -15.46
CA SER A 22 47.22 -45.53 -16.51
C SER A 22 46.68 -46.94 -16.23
N ALA A 23 45.44 -47.23 -16.62
CA ALA A 23 45.05 -48.55 -17.16
C ALA A 23 43.71 -48.43 -17.90
N ASP A 24 43.65 -48.80 -19.15
CA ASP A 24 42.58 -48.96 -20.11
C ASP A 24 42.17 -50.44 -20.17
N PRO A 25 41.24 -50.90 -21.01
CA PRO A 25 39.78 -50.79 -20.90
C PRO A 25 39.09 -52.15 -20.79
N THR A 26 37.86 -52.19 -20.35
CA THR A 26 36.98 -53.35 -20.64
C THR A 26 35.57 -52.83 -21.01
N GLN A 27 35.19 -53.17 -22.23
CA GLN A 27 33.85 -52.94 -22.79
C GLN A 27 32.76 -53.59 -21.94
N ALA A 28 31.72 -52.85 -21.65
CA ALA A 28 30.47 -53.33 -21.13
C ALA A 28 29.34 -52.99 -22.11
N PRO A 29 28.27 -53.83 -22.19
CA PRO A 29 27.32 -53.84 -23.31
C PRO A 29 26.32 -52.69 -23.34
N ALA A 30 25.85 -52.43 -24.55
CA ALA A 30 24.86 -51.41 -24.85
C ALA A 30 23.59 -51.47 -23.97
N GLY A 31 23.43 -50.50 -23.08
CA GLY A 31 22.21 -50.27 -22.32
C GLY A 31 21.16 -49.55 -23.17
N HIS A 32 19.94 -50.04 -23.14
CA HIS A 32 18.79 -49.41 -23.74
C HIS A 32 18.66 -47.95 -23.28
N PRO A 33 18.16 -47.03 -24.14
CA PRO A 33 17.91 -45.62 -23.72
C PRO A 33 16.84 -45.62 -22.65
N ALA A 34 17.17 -45.13 -21.46
CA ALA A 34 16.23 -44.89 -20.38
C ALA A 34 15.19 -43.86 -20.86
N VAL A 35 13.92 -44.27 -20.84
CA VAL A 35 12.77 -43.39 -21.04
C VAL A 35 12.84 -42.31 -19.94
N PRO A 36 12.85 -41.00 -20.29
CA PRO A 36 12.82 -39.95 -19.27
C PRO A 36 11.54 -40.10 -18.43
N PRO A 37 11.58 -39.90 -17.10
CA PRO A 37 10.41 -39.94 -16.28
C PRO A 37 9.41 -38.93 -16.78
N ALA A 38 8.18 -39.36 -17.00
CA ALA A 38 7.06 -38.54 -17.39
C ALA A 38 6.99 -37.32 -16.44
N ALA A 39 7.12 -36.10 -17.01
CA ALA A 39 6.91 -34.87 -16.25
C ALA A 39 5.61 -34.97 -15.49
N SER A 40 5.69 -34.96 -14.17
CA SER A 40 4.53 -35.01 -13.29
C SER A 40 3.62 -33.83 -13.64
N ARG A 41 2.43 -34.09 -14.17
CA ARG A 41 1.37 -33.09 -14.34
C ARG A 41 1.12 -32.42 -12.99
N PRO A 42 1.16 -31.09 -12.88
CA PRO A 42 0.77 -30.42 -11.65
C PRO A 42 -0.66 -30.88 -11.31
N ALA A 43 -0.85 -31.31 -10.08
CA ALA A 43 -2.06 -32.02 -9.70
C ALA A 43 -3.28 -31.09 -9.83
N LEU A 44 -4.28 -31.50 -10.58
CA LEU A 44 -5.59 -30.83 -10.77
C LEU A 44 -6.29 -30.44 -9.43
N ARG A 45 -5.83 -30.99 -8.31
CA ARG A 45 -6.28 -30.66 -6.96
C ARG A 45 -5.75 -29.29 -6.45
N ASP A 46 -4.52 -28.89 -6.82
CA ASP A 46 -3.93 -27.64 -6.35
C ASP A 46 -4.57 -26.44 -7.04
N THR A 47 -4.83 -26.50 -8.33
CA THR A 47 -5.48 -25.41 -9.07
C THR A 47 -6.90 -25.13 -8.56
N ARG A 48 -7.70 -26.15 -8.26
CA ARG A 48 -9.06 -25.95 -7.70
C ARG A 48 -9.05 -25.33 -6.31
N ARG A 49 -8.06 -25.65 -5.49
CA ARG A 49 -7.90 -25.06 -4.17
C ARG A 49 -7.48 -23.59 -4.28
N GLU A 50 -6.55 -23.30 -5.17
CA GLU A 50 -6.13 -21.91 -5.46
C GLU A 50 -7.29 -21.07 -5.99
N ASP A 51 -8.06 -21.57 -6.95
CA ASP A 51 -9.23 -20.88 -7.48
C ASP A 51 -10.27 -20.60 -6.38
N HIS A 52 -10.49 -21.56 -5.49
CA HIS A 52 -11.41 -21.38 -4.37
C HIS A 52 -10.93 -20.30 -3.39
N GLU A 53 -9.64 -20.26 -3.03
CA GLU A 53 -9.07 -19.25 -2.16
C GLU A 53 -9.04 -17.87 -2.84
N ASN A 54 -8.74 -17.80 -4.13
CA ASN A 54 -8.80 -16.57 -4.90
C ASN A 54 -10.22 -16.01 -5.00
N ASN A 55 -11.22 -16.87 -5.14
CA ASN A 55 -12.64 -16.48 -5.12
C ASN A 55 -13.07 -15.96 -3.73
N LYS A 56 -12.61 -16.58 -2.64
CA LYS A 56 -12.85 -16.07 -1.28
C LYS A 56 -12.20 -14.71 -1.07
N LEU A 57 -10.95 -14.55 -1.50
CA LEU A 57 -10.22 -13.28 -1.45
C LEU A 57 -10.98 -12.19 -2.21
N SER A 58 -11.36 -12.45 -3.44
CA SER A 58 -12.14 -11.55 -4.27
C SER A 58 -13.42 -11.09 -3.55
N LYS A 59 -14.25 -12.04 -3.09
CA LYS A 59 -15.49 -11.74 -2.36
C LYS A 59 -15.22 -10.87 -1.12
N ARG A 60 -14.16 -11.15 -0.37
CA ARG A 60 -13.79 -10.36 0.81
C ARG A 60 -13.39 -8.95 0.45
N LEU A 61 -12.54 -8.76 -0.57
CA LEU A 61 -12.12 -7.44 -1.04
C LEU A 61 -13.30 -6.59 -1.50
N TYR A 62 -14.17 -7.14 -2.35
CA TYR A 62 -15.38 -6.44 -2.81
C TYR A 62 -16.32 -6.09 -1.66
N ARG A 63 -16.53 -7.02 -0.72
CA ARG A 63 -17.39 -6.79 0.44
C ARG A 63 -16.83 -5.67 1.34
N LEU A 64 -15.54 -5.72 1.72
CA LEU A 64 -14.93 -4.73 2.61
C LEU A 64 -14.87 -3.35 1.96
N THR A 65 -14.53 -3.28 0.67
CA THR A 65 -14.52 -2.01 -0.08
C THR A 65 -15.93 -1.45 -0.22
N GLY A 66 -16.91 -2.27 -0.60
CA GLY A 66 -18.30 -1.85 -0.71
C GLY A 66 -18.85 -1.39 0.64
N GLN A 67 -18.52 -2.09 1.73
CA GLN A 67 -18.91 -1.69 3.09
C GLN A 67 -18.32 -0.33 3.46
N ALA A 68 -17.02 -0.09 3.23
CA ALA A 68 -16.40 1.21 3.51
C ALA A 68 -17.06 2.33 2.70
N ILE A 69 -17.37 2.09 1.41
CA ILE A 69 -18.07 3.05 0.55
C ILE A 69 -19.44 3.40 1.14
N ALA A 70 -20.20 2.40 1.60
CA ALA A 70 -21.53 2.59 2.17
C ALA A 70 -21.48 3.27 3.55
N ASP A 71 -20.63 2.78 4.47
CA ASP A 71 -20.54 3.30 5.84
C ASP A 71 -20.15 4.79 5.90
N TYR A 72 -19.35 5.25 4.92
CA TYR A 72 -18.89 6.65 4.85
C TYR A 72 -19.54 7.45 3.72
N ASP A 73 -20.55 6.90 3.04
CA ASP A 73 -21.20 7.57 1.90
C ASP A 73 -20.16 8.18 0.93
N MET A 74 -19.23 7.33 0.46
CA MET A 74 -18.08 7.79 -0.32
C MET A 74 -18.43 8.12 -1.76
N ILE A 75 -19.36 7.37 -2.37
CA ILE A 75 -19.73 7.46 -3.78
C ILE A 75 -21.25 7.50 -3.87
N GLY A 76 -21.78 8.57 -4.45
CA GLY A 76 -23.20 8.77 -4.70
C GLY A 76 -23.58 8.63 -6.19
N PRO A 77 -24.87 8.82 -6.50
CA PRO A 77 -25.36 8.80 -7.88
C PRO A 77 -24.66 9.86 -8.75
N ASN A 78 -24.25 9.46 -9.94
CA ASN A 78 -23.58 10.29 -10.95
C ASN A 78 -22.24 10.90 -10.51
N ASP A 79 -21.63 10.40 -9.42
CA ASP A 79 -20.26 10.80 -9.09
C ASP A 79 -19.28 10.43 -10.19
N ARG A 80 -18.31 11.31 -10.40
CA ARG A 80 -17.13 11.06 -11.23
C ARG A 80 -15.93 10.84 -10.31
N VAL A 81 -15.50 9.59 -10.19
CA VAL A 81 -14.45 9.16 -9.27
C VAL A 81 -13.10 9.19 -9.98
N MET A 82 -12.22 10.09 -9.57
CA MET A 82 -10.82 10.12 -9.97
C MET A 82 -10.02 9.14 -9.14
N VAL A 83 -9.58 8.04 -9.74
CA VAL A 83 -8.76 7.02 -9.09
C VAL A 83 -7.28 7.36 -9.27
N CYS A 84 -6.62 7.76 -8.18
CA CYS A 84 -5.20 8.12 -8.21
C CYS A 84 -4.31 6.89 -8.25
N LEU A 85 -3.59 6.70 -9.36
CA LEU A 85 -2.66 5.61 -9.57
C LEU A 85 -1.22 6.05 -9.29
N SER A 86 -0.59 5.42 -8.30
CA SER A 86 0.83 5.64 -8.00
C SER A 86 1.76 4.64 -8.70
N GLY A 87 1.21 3.64 -9.39
CA GLY A 87 1.94 2.48 -9.90
C GLY A 87 2.18 1.38 -8.85
N GLY A 88 1.81 1.61 -7.59
CA GLY A 88 1.92 0.61 -6.53
C GLY A 88 0.73 -0.34 -6.47
N LYS A 89 0.93 -1.51 -5.86
CA LYS A 89 -0.05 -2.61 -5.73
C LYS A 89 -1.43 -2.15 -5.24
N ASP A 90 -1.46 -1.22 -4.27
CA ASP A 90 -2.70 -0.78 -3.62
C ASP A 90 -3.56 0.06 -4.57
N SER A 91 -2.92 0.91 -5.37
CA SER A 91 -3.61 1.74 -6.35
C SER A 91 -4.16 0.91 -7.52
N PHE A 92 -3.43 -0.10 -8.00
CA PHE A 92 -3.95 -1.05 -8.99
C PHE A 92 -5.12 -1.87 -8.44
N ALA A 93 -4.98 -2.40 -7.22
CA ALA A 93 -6.04 -3.17 -6.57
C ALA A 93 -7.30 -2.31 -6.37
N MET A 94 -7.14 -1.05 -5.95
CA MET A 94 -8.26 -0.11 -5.82
C MET A 94 -8.99 0.10 -7.14
N LEU A 95 -8.27 0.34 -8.23
CA LEU A 95 -8.88 0.50 -9.56
C LEU A 95 -9.63 -0.76 -9.98
N ASP A 96 -9.01 -1.94 -9.90
CA ASP A 96 -9.64 -3.22 -10.27
C ASP A 96 -10.93 -3.49 -9.47
N ILE A 97 -10.88 -3.26 -8.14
CA ILE A 97 -12.05 -3.45 -7.28
C ILE A 97 -13.14 -2.44 -7.60
N LEU A 98 -12.82 -1.15 -7.78
CA LEU A 98 -13.81 -0.12 -8.11
C LEU A 98 -14.47 -0.35 -9.46
N LEU A 99 -13.72 -0.77 -10.49
CA LEU A 99 -14.28 -1.16 -11.79
C LEU A 99 -15.25 -2.35 -11.67
N GLY A 100 -14.91 -3.31 -10.82
CA GLY A 100 -15.81 -4.44 -10.55
C GLY A 100 -17.04 -4.06 -9.73
N LEU A 101 -16.93 -3.12 -8.78
CA LEU A 101 -18.06 -2.59 -8.01
C LEU A 101 -18.96 -1.72 -8.89
N GLN A 102 -18.40 -0.89 -9.77
CA GLN A 102 -19.16 -0.06 -10.70
C GLN A 102 -20.20 -0.86 -11.50
N LYS A 103 -19.82 -2.06 -11.95
CA LYS A 103 -20.72 -2.97 -12.71
C LYS A 103 -21.89 -3.52 -11.90
N ARG A 104 -21.84 -3.41 -10.57
CA ARG A 104 -22.81 -4.02 -9.62
C ARG A 104 -23.41 -2.98 -8.68
N ALA A 105 -23.00 -1.73 -8.81
CA ALA A 105 -23.44 -0.67 -7.92
C ALA A 105 -24.93 -0.39 -8.08
N PRO A 106 -25.64 -0.10 -6.98
CA PRO A 106 -27.05 0.28 -7.02
C PRO A 106 -27.27 1.67 -7.63
N VAL A 107 -26.21 2.47 -7.74
CA VAL A 107 -26.24 3.82 -8.32
C VAL A 107 -25.17 3.96 -9.40
N PRO A 108 -25.46 4.69 -10.50
CA PRO A 108 -24.48 4.92 -11.56
C PRO A 108 -23.39 5.88 -11.09
N PHE A 109 -22.15 5.59 -11.41
CA PHE A 109 -21.00 6.50 -11.27
C PHE A 109 -19.96 6.22 -12.36
N SER A 110 -19.11 7.18 -12.66
CA SER A 110 -18.04 7.06 -13.63
C SER A 110 -16.67 7.04 -12.96
N ILE A 111 -15.68 6.44 -13.64
CA ILE A 111 -14.30 6.33 -13.16
C ILE A 111 -13.37 6.94 -14.22
N VAL A 112 -12.44 7.78 -13.77
CA VAL A 112 -11.26 8.20 -14.52
C VAL A 112 -10.02 7.86 -13.74
N ALA A 113 -9.09 7.13 -14.35
CA ALA A 113 -7.81 6.77 -13.74
C ALA A 113 -6.79 7.89 -13.99
N VAL A 114 -6.12 8.37 -12.95
CA VAL A 114 -5.15 9.47 -13.06
C VAL A 114 -3.81 9.04 -12.47
N ASN A 115 -2.74 9.23 -13.24
CA ASN A 115 -1.37 9.11 -12.73
C ASN A 115 -0.67 10.46 -12.84
N LEU A 116 0.13 10.79 -11.84
CA LEU A 116 1.07 11.90 -11.89
C LEU A 116 2.49 11.35 -12.11
N ASP A 117 3.01 11.53 -13.31
CA ASP A 117 4.42 11.35 -13.62
C ASP A 117 5.20 12.57 -13.12
N GLN A 118 6.03 12.37 -12.11
CA GLN A 118 6.84 13.39 -11.47
C GLN A 118 8.21 13.59 -12.14
N ARG A 119 8.44 12.95 -13.28
CA ARG A 119 9.73 12.87 -14.00
C ARG A 119 10.86 12.29 -13.12
N GLN A 120 10.54 11.29 -12.31
CA GLN A 120 11.56 10.57 -11.56
C GLN A 120 12.45 9.77 -12.49
N PRO A 121 13.79 9.77 -12.31
CA PRO A 121 14.70 8.97 -13.12
C PRO A 121 14.30 7.48 -13.11
N GLY A 122 14.23 6.87 -14.30
CA GLY A 122 13.87 5.45 -14.44
C GLY A 122 12.37 5.13 -14.28
N PHE A 123 11.49 6.15 -14.23
CA PHE A 123 10.05 5.89 -14.23
C PHE A 123 9.61 5.34 -15.59
N PRO A 124 8.99 4.14 -15.64
CA PRO A 124 8.56 3.52 -16.90
C PRO A 124 7.22 4.15 -17.36
N ALA A 125 7.31 5.23 -18.15
CA ALA A 125 6.17 6.07 -18.52
C ALA A 125 5.09 5.34 -19.35
N ASP A 126 5.44 4.24 -20.03
CA ASP A 126 4.56 3.47 -20.90
C ASP A 126 3.74 2.38 -20.18
N VAL A 127 4.17 1.95 -18.98
CA VAL A 127 3.53 0.84 -18.25
C VAL A 127 2.08 1.15 -17.92
N LEU A 128 1.80 2.30 -17.31
CA LEU A 128 0.45 2.69 -16.92
C LEU A 128 -0.47 2.95 -18.11
N PRO A 129 -0.09 3.75 -19.13
CA PRO A 129 -0.93 3.93 -20.32
C PRO A 129 -1.28 2.62 -21.01
N ASN A 130 -0.30 1.74 -21.21
CA ASN A 130 -0.52 0.44 -21.84
C ASN A 130 -1.48 -0.45 -21.04
N TYR A 131 -1.36 -0.45 -19.72
CA TYR A 131 -2.26 -1.19 -18.84
C TYR A 131 -3.69 -0.64 -18.88
N LEU A 132 -3.85 0.69 -18.77
CA LEU A 132 -5.16 1.35 -18.75
C LEU A 132 -5.89 1.25 -20.10
N GLN A 133 -5.14 1.35 -21.19
CA GLN A 133 -5.69 1.14 -22.53
C GLN A 133 -6.23 -0.29 -22.71
N LYS A 134 -5.51 -1.31 -22.24
CA LYS A 134 -5.98 -2.71 -22.27
C LYS A 134 -7.23 -2.92 -21.43
N LEU A 135 -7.39 -2.18 -20.31
CA LEU A 135 -8.59 -2.23 -19.48
C LEU A 135 -9.79 -1.51 -20.10
N GLY A 136 -9.58 -0.64 -21.10
CA GLY A 136 -10.62 0.19 -21.71
C GLY A 136 -11.21 1.21 -20.71
N VAL A 137 -10.43 1.66 -19.73
CA VAL A 137 -10.85 2.67 -18.75
C VAL A 137 -10.39 4.05 -19.21
N GLU A 138 -11.23 5.06 -18.99
CA GLU A 138 -10.83 6.46 -19.20
C GLU A 138 -9.65 6.81 -18.29
N TYR A 139 -8.61 7.43 -18.84
CA TYR A 139 -7.42 7.80 -18.06
C TYR A 139 -6.79 9.11 -18.48
N HIS A 140 -6.05 9.71 -17.57
CA HIS A 140 -5.24 10.90 -17.77
C HIS A 140 -3.87 10.71 -17.11
N ILE A 141 -2.80 11.00 -17.86
CA ILE A 141 -1.43 11.03 -17.34
C ILE A 141 -1.00 12.48 -17.25
N GLU A 142 -0.89 12.99 -16.06
CA GLU A 142 -0.34 14.31 -15.78
C GLU A 142 1.17 14.21 -15.65
N THR A 143 1.91 15.06 -16.36
CA THR A 143 3.37 15.09 -16.28
C THR A 143 3.84 16.44 -15.76
N GLU A 144 4.48 16.44 -14.59
CA GLU A 144 5.00 17.66 -13.96
C GLU A 144 6.28 17.37 -13.18
N ASP A 145 7.37 18.09 -13.48
CA ASP A 145 8.68 17.88 -12.85
C ASP A 145 8.70 18.38 -11.39
N THR A 146 8.01 17.63 -10.53
CA THR A 146 8.07 17.85 -9.08
C THR A 146 9.32 17.24 -8.47
N TYR A 147 9.92 16.25 -9.13
CA TYR A 147 11.14 15.59 -8.64
C TYR A 147 12.30 16.59 -8.56
N SER A 148 12.64 17.25 -9.67
CA SER A 148 13.71 18.26 -9.68
C SER A 148 13.44 19.41 -8.72
N THR A 149 12.18 19.82 -8.59
CA THR A 149 11.79 20.87 -7.63
C THR A 149 12.07 20.43 -6.19
N VAL A 150 11.70 19.22 -5.80
CA VAL A 150 11.94 18.68 -4.45
C VAL A 150 13.45 18.52 -4.19
N GLN A 151 14.21 18.03 -5.17
CA GLN A 151 15.66 17.87 -5.05
C GLN A 151 16.37 19.22 -4.84
N ARG A 152 15.94 20.26 -5.54
CA ARG A 152 16.52 21.63 -5.44
C ARG A 152 16.19 22.30 -4.10
N VAL A 153 14.97 22.13 -3.59
CA VAL A 153 14.49 22.85 -2.40
C VAL A 153 14.92 22.19 -1.10
N ILE A 154 15.00 20.85 -1.06
CA ILE A 154 15.30 20.12 0.16
C ILE A 154 16.75 19.64 0.12
N PRO A 155 17.61 20.07 1.05
CA PRO A 155 19.00 19.64 1.15
C PRO A 155 19.12 18.11 1.31
N ASP A 156 20.25 17.56 0.88
CA ASP A 156 20.54 16.15 1.07
C ASP A 156 20.58 15.78 2.55
N GLY A 157 20.15 14.55 2.86
CA GLY A 157 19.99 14.07 4.24
C GLY A 157 18.71 14.51 4.95
N LYS A 158 17.91 15.42 4.37
CA LYS A 158 16.60 15.83 4.89
C LYS A 158 15.46 15.04 4.25
N THR A 159 14.35 14.88 4.99
CA THR A 159 13.15 14.18 4.51
C THR A 159 12.45 14.96 3.40
N LYS A 160 12.46 14.43 2.19
CA LYS A 160 11.85 15.05 0.98
C LYS A 160 10.35 14.79 0.86
N CYS A 161 9.81 13.81 1.61
CA CYS A 161 8.43 13.32 1.47
C CYS A 161 7.35 14.36 1.77
N SER A 162 7.55 15.28 2.71
CA SER A 162 6.56 16.29 3.09
C SER A 162 6.28 17.27 1.94
N LEU A 163 7.33 17.81 1.31
CA LEU A 163 7.19 18.70 0.17
C LEU A 163 6.62 17.95 -1.05
N CYS A 164 7.16 16.77 -1.36
CA CYS A 164 6.69 15.94 -2.44
C CYS A 164 5.18 15.65 -2.32
N SER A 165 4.71 15.23 -1.15
CA SER A 165 3.29 14.94 -0.93
C SER A 165 2.39 16.18 -1.06
N ARG A 166 2.89 17.38 -0.68
CA ARG A 166 2.17 18.63 -0.82
C ARG A 166 2.02 19.04 -2.28
N LEU A 167 3.11 18.97 -3.04
CA LEU A 167 3.09 19.27 -4.49
C LEU A 167 2.16 18.34 -5.24
N ARG A 168 2.30 17.02 -5.00
CA ARG A 168 1.41 16.01 -5.60
C ARG A 168 -0.06 16.27 -5.31
N ARG A 169 -0.41 16.63 -4.08
CA ARG A 169 -1.78 16.94 -3.68
C ARG A 169 -2.32 18.13 -4.46
N GLY A 170 -1.57 19.23 -4.55
CA GLY A 170 -1.98 20.42 -5.31
C GLY A 170 -2.24 20.12 -6.77
N ILE A 171 -1.36 19.34 -7.42
CA ILE A 171 -1.52 18.93 -8.81
C ILE A 171 -2.76 18.04 -8.99
N LEU A 172 -2.93 17.03 -8.12
CA LEU A 172 -4.09 16.14 -8.19
C LEU A 172 -5.42 16.88 -7.98
N TYR A 173 -5.45 17.91 -7.14
CA TYR A 173 -6.64 18.76 -6.96
C TYR A 173 -6.93 19.59 -8.19
N ARG A 174 -5.91 20.18 -8.83
CA ARG A 174 -6.04 20.88 -10.11
C ARG A 174 -6.62 19.95 -11.20
N VAL A 175 -5.99 18.79 -11.39
CA VAL A 175 -6.44 17.78 -12.36
C VAL A 175 -7.86 17.30 -12.08
N ALA A 176 -8.22 17.10 -10.80
CA ALA A 176 -9.59 16.75 -10.43
C ALA A 176 -10.61 17.79 -10.87
N SER A 177 -10.29 19.09 -10.71
CA SER A 177 -11.15 20.20 -11.18
C SER A 177 -11.25 20.19 -12.71
N GLU A 178 -10.12 20.07 -13.41
CA GLU A 178 -10.06 20.06 -14.89
C GLU A 178 -10.87 18.88 -15.50
N LEU A 179 -10.83 17.72 -14.85
CA LEU A 179 -11.58 16.54 -15.28
C LEU A 179 -13.03 16.51 -14.78
N GLY A 180 -13.47 17.48 -13.99
CA GLY A 180 -14.81 17.49 -13.39
C GLY A 180 -15.03 16.34 -12.40
N ALA A 181 -13.99 15.88 -11.73
CA ALA A 181 -14.10 14.80 -10.75
C ALA A 181 -14.76 15.31 -9.46
N THR A 182 -15.77 14.57 -8.99
CA THR A 182 -16.49 14.88 -7.73
C THR A 182 -15.88 14.20 -6.52
N ARG A 183 -15.11 13.12 -6.76
CA ARG A 183 -14.44 12.31 -5.73
C ARG A 183 -13.01 12.01 -6.15
N ILE A 184 -12.06 12.10 -5.22
CA ILE A 184 -10.66 11.73 -5.39
C ILE A 184 -10.40 10.47 -4.56
N ALA A 185 -10.20 9.33 -5.20
CA ALA A 185 -9.94 8.05 -4.54
C ALA A 185 -8.44 7.79 -4.38
N LEU A 186 -8.01 7.56 -3.14
CA LEU A 186 -6.63 7.25 -2.77
C LEU A 186 -6.52 5.83 -2.23
N GLY A 187 -5.50 5.08 -2.65
CA GLY A 187 -5.27 3.67 -2.32
C GLY A 187 -4.74 3.38 -0.91
N HIS A 188 -5.06 4.22 0.08
CA HIS A 188 -4.71 3.94 1.47
C HIS A 188 -5.64 2.86 2.04
N HIS A 189 -5.06 1.92 2.77
CA HIS A 189 -5.74 0.76 3.32
C HIS A 189 -5.70 0.75 4.86
N ARG A 190 -6.34 -0.25 5.50
CA ARG A 190 -6.47 -0.38 6.96
C ARG A 190 -5.13 -0.23 7.70
N ASP A 191 -4.09 -0.88 7.20
CA ASP A 191 -2.78 -0.87 7.88
C ASP A 191 -2.09 0.50 7.78
N ASP A 192 -2.34 1.30 6.73
CA ASP A 192 -1.87 2.69 6.64
C ASP A 192 -2.59 3.59 7.64
N ILE A 193 -3.90 3.36 7.85
CA ILE A 193 -4.72 4.07 8.83
C ILE A 193 -4.18 3.78 10.24
N LEU A 194 -3.94 2.50 10.57
CA LEU A 194 -3.35 2.09 11.84
C LEU A 194 -1.94 2.66 12.02
N ALA A 195 -1.06 2.53 11.04
CA ALA A 195 0.29 3.09 11.12
C ALA A 195 0.26 4.61 11.36
N THR A 196 -0.66 5.33 10.71
CA THR A 196 -0.82 6.77 10.90
C THR A 196 -1.37 7.11 12.29
N PHE A 197 -2.31 6.32 12.81
CA PHE A 197 -2.81 6.46 14.16
C PHE A 197 -1.68 6.34 15.18
N PHE A 198 -0.88 5.29 15.10
CA PHE A 198 0.24 5.10 16.04
C PHE A 198 1.35 6.13 15.87
N LEU A 199 1.63 6.60 14.64
CA LEU A 199 2.55 7.71 14.45
C LEU A 199 2.08 8.99 15.13
N ASN A 200 0.79 9.32 15.04
CA ASN A 200 0.24 10.47 15.74
C ASN A 200 0.22 10.27 17.26
N LEU A 201 -0.09 9.07 17.72
CA LEU A 201 -0.10 8.73 19.13
C LEU A 201 1.30 8.84 19.77
N PHE A 202 2.32 8.22 19.15
CA PHE A 202 3.66 8.12 19.73
C PHE A 202 4.51 9.39 19.52
N TYR A 203 4.33 10.07 18.40
CA TYR A 203 5.19 11.19 18.04
C TYR A 203 4.46 12.54 17.90
N GLY A 204 3.14 12.51 17.77
CA GLY A 204 2.32 13.71 17.62
C GLY A 204 1.51 14.09 18.86
N GLY A 205 1.39 13.19 19.85
CA GLY A 205 0.56 13.40 21.04
C GLY A 205 -0.92 13.60 20.71
N GLN A 206 -1.41 12.98 19.64
CA GLN A 206 -2.76 13.18 19.14
C GLN A 206 -3.46 11.85 18.82
N LEU A 207 -4.71 11.72 19.22
CA LEU A 207 -5.59 10.61 18.85
C LEU A 207 -6.25 10.92 17.50
N LYS A 208 -5.48 10.82 16.42
CA LYS A 208 -5.99 11.01 15.05
C LYS A 208 -5.35 10.06 14.06
N THR A 209 -6.04 9.81 12.96
CA THR A 209 -5.55 9.01 11.85
C THR A 209 -5.95 9.62 10.49
N MET A 210 -5.81 8.85 9.41
CA MET A 210 -6.37 9.21 8.11
C MET A 210 -7.88 8.96 8.12
N PRO A 211 -8.72 9.95 7.90
CA PRO A 211 -10.18 9.72 7.77
C PRO A 211 -10.48 8.96 6.48
N ALA A 212 -11.50 8.11 6.51
CA ALA A 212 -11.96 7.36 5.33
C ALA A 212 -12.53 8.28 4.23
N LYS A 213 -13.15 9.39 4.63
CA LYS A 213 -13.67 10.47 3.76
C LYS A 213 -13.35 11.81 4.38
N LEU A 214 -12.91 12.77 3.59
CA LEU A 214 -12.70 14.15 4.04
C LEU A 214 -12.93 15.14 2.90
N VAL A 215 -13.24 16.37 3.27
CA VAL A 215 -13.20 17.51 2.35
C VAL A 215 -11.78 18.08 2.36
N SER A 216 -11.25 18.46 1.20
CA SER A 216 -9.94 19.09 1.09
C SER A 216 -9.88 20.42 1.85
N ASP A 217 -8.68 20.87 2.21
CA ASP A 217 -8.47 22.09 2.99
C ASP A 217 -9.05 23.35 2.31
N ASP A 218 -9.14 23.34 0.98
CA ASP A 218 -9.75 24.40 0.17
C ASP A 218 -11.28 24.26 -0.04
N GLY A 219 -11.88 23.22 0.55
CA GLY A 219 -13.32 22.97 0.49
C GLY A 219 -13.85 22.47 -0.86
N ARG A 220 -13.00 22.29 -1.88
CA ARG A 220 -13.43 22.04 -3.26
C ARG A 220 -13.52 20.58 -3.65
N HIS A 221 -12.82 19.69 -2.94
CA HIS A 221 -12.70 18.28 -3.31
C HIS A 221 -13.08 17.35 -2.16
N VAL A 222 -13.75 16.26 -2.47
CA VAL A 222 -13.99 15.18 -1.54
C VAL A 222 -12.99 14.06 -1.80
N VAL A 223 -12.13 13.79 -0.82
CA VAL A 223 -11.14 12.70 -0.86
C VAL A 223 -11.69 11.48 -0.15
N ILE A 224 -11.62 10.33 -0.79
CA ILE A 224 -12.11 9.06 -0.28
C ILE A 224 -11.02 7.99 -0.25
N ARG A 225 -11.16 7.03 0.67
CA ARG A 225 -10.25 5.88 0.82
C ARG A 225 -11.06 4.58 0.79
N PRO A 226 -11.44 4.10 -0.39
CA PRO A 226 -12.31 2.91 -0.51
C PRO A 226 -11.74 1.65 0.13
N LEU A 227 -10.40 1.55 0.22
CA LEU A 227 -9.71 0.41 0.84
C LEU A 227 -9.56 0.53 2.37
N ALA A 228 -10.24 1.48 3.03
CA ALA A 228 -10.07 1.74 4.47
C ALA A 228 -10.25 0.51 5.37
N TYR A 229 -11.07 -0.46 4.98
CA TYR A 229 -11.30 -1.70 5.73
C TYR A 229 -10.46 -2.90 5.25
N VAL A 230 -9.71 -2.73 4.16
CA VAL A 230 -8.95 -3.81 3.53
C VAL A 230 -7.57 -3.95 4.18
N GLU A 231 -7.17 -5.18 4.48
CA GLU A 231 -5.84 -5.49 5.01
C GLU A 231 -4.76 -5.48 3.92
N GLU A 232 -3.54 -5.02 4.25
CA GLU A 232 -2.41 -5.01 3.32
C GLU A 232 -2.09 -6.40 2.78
N LYS A 233 -2.18 -7.44 3.60
CA LYS A 233 -1.93 -8.83 3.18
C LYS A 233 -2.85 -9.30 2.06
N ASP A 234 -4.12 -8.86 2.08
CA ASP A 234 -5.10 -9.19 1.05
C ASP A 234 -4.79 -8.47 -0.27
N LEU A 235 -4.30 -7.22 -0.21
CA LEU A 235 -3.87 -6.45 -1.38
C LEU A 235 -2.59 -7.04 -2.01
N ILE A 236 -1.64 -7.50 -1.19
CA ILE A 236 -0.45 -8.22 -1.67
C ILE A 236 -0.88 -9.45 -2.45
N ARG A 237 -1.71 -10.31 -1.83
CA ARG A 237 -2.19 -11.53 -2.48
C ARG A 237 -3.00 -11.25 -3.75
N TRP A 238 -3.83 -10.19 -3.73
CA TRP A 238 -4.61 -9.79 -4.90
C TRP A 238 -3.73 -9.31 -6.05
N ALA A 239 -2.67 -8.57 -5.74
CA ALA A 239 -1.70 -8.12 -6.74
C ALA A 239 -0.99 -9.30 -7.43
N GLU A 240 -0.66 -10.37 -6.68
CA GLU A 240 -0.12 -11.61 -7.24
C GLU A 240 -1.14 -12.31 -8.15
N VAL A 241 -2.37 -12.48 -7.68
CA VAL A 241 -3.45 -13.13 -8.44
C VAL A 241 -3.74 -12.40 -9.76
N LYS A 242 -3.70 -11.07 -9.75
CA LYS A 242 -3.97 -10.22 -10.92
C LYS A 242 -2.75 -9.92 -11.77
N ASN A 243 -1.56 -10.25 -11.28
CA ASN A 243 -0.29 -9.96 -11.95
C ASN A 243 -0.18 -8.50 -12.40
N PHE A 244 -0.45 -7.54 -11.48
CA PHE A 244 -0.39 -6.13 -11.81
C PHE A 244 1.02 -5.70 -12.21
N PRO A 245 1.16 -4.78 -13.18
CA PRO A 245 2.46 -4.25 -13.62
C PRO A 245 2.98 -3.21 -12.61
N ILE A 246 3.40 -3.66 -11.41
CA ILE A 246 3.79 -2.79 -10.31
C ILE A 246 5.07 -2.03 -10.65
N ILE A 247 5.03 -0.71 -10.48
CA ILE A 247 6.18 0.17 -10.60
C ILE A 247 6.83 0.32 -9.21
N PRO A 248 8.13 0.06 -9.07
CA PRO A 248 8.82 0.18 -7.80
C PRO A 248 8.75 1.59 -7.21
N CYS A 249 8.49 1.72 -5.90
CA CYS A 249 8.33 3.01 -5.22
C CYS A 249 9.65 3.66 -4.76
N ASN A 250 10.81 3.12 -5.14
CA ASN A 250 12.14 3.56 -4.68
C ASN A 250 12.86 4.50 -5.66
N LEU A 251 12.20 4.93 -6.71
CA LEU A 251 12.78 5.77 -7.78
C LEU A 251 13.22 7.16 -7.29
N CYS A 252 12.65 7.68 -6.21
CA CYS A 252 12.99 9.01 -5.70
C CYS A 252 14.29 9.04 -4.87
N GLY A 253 14.90 7.90 -4.58
CA GLY A 253 16.13 7.82 -3.76
C GLY A 253 15.97 8.33 -2.32
N SER A 254 14.77 8.75 -1.90
CA SER A 254 14.52 9.16 -0.53
C SER A 254 14.52 7.93 0.40
N GLN A 255 15.19 8.06 1.54
CA GLN A 255 15.11 7.03 2.58
C GLN A 255 13.62 6.85 2.98
N PRO A 256 13.16 5.61 3.14
CA PRO A 256 11.83 5.37 3.68
C PRO A 256 11.69 6.11 5.00
N ASN A 257 10.51 6.61 5.29
CA ASN A 257 10.21 7.24 6.58
C ASN A 257 10.43 6.19 7.68
N LEU A 258 11.61 6.21 8.30
CA LEU A 258 12.05 5.20 9.28
C LEU A 258 10.99 4.98 10.36
N LYS A 259 10.43 6.07 10.90
CA LYS A 259 9.37 5.98 11.93
C LYS A 259 8.13 5.23 11.44
N ARG A 260 7.74 5.39 10.17
CA ARG A 260 6.60 4.64 9.62
C ARG A 260 6.94 3.16 9.42
N ALA A 261 8.14 2.85 8.96
CA ALA A 261 8.60 1.47 8.81
C ALA A 261 8.68 0.77 10.17
N GLU A 262 9.29 1.41 11.17
CA GLU A 262 9.37 0.92 12.55
C GLU A 262 7.98 0.69 13.15
N THR A 263 7.05 1.64 12.95
CA THR A 263 5.66 1.49 13.41
C THR A 263 4.97 0.32 12.73
N LYS A 264 5.13 0.14 11.42
CA LYS A 264 4.57 -1.01 10.70
C LYS A 264 5.14 -2.34 11.21
N GLU A 265 6.45 -2.43 11.47
CA GLU A 265 7.07 -3.64 12.03
C GLU A 265 6.58 -3.93 13.47
N LEU A 266 6.44 -2.90 14.31
CA LEU A 266 5.84 -3.04 15.63
C LEU A 266 4.43 -3.63 15.54
N LEU A 267 3.59 -3.09 14.67
CA LEU A 267 2.21 -3.57 14.47
C LEU A 267 2.18 -5.02 13.97
N LYS A 268 3.04 -5.39 13.02
CA LYS A 268 3.18 -6.78 12.56
C LYS A 268 3.60 -7.71 13.68
N SER A 269 4.54 -7.28 14.54
CA SER A 269 4.99 -8.06 15.69
C SER A 269 3.85 -8.27 16.70
N TRP A 270 3.02 -7.26 16.93
CA TRP A 270 1.85 -7.38 17.80
C TRP A 270 0.81 -8.34 17.25
N GLU A 271 0.50 -8.24 15.95
CA GLU A 271 -0.45 -9.16 15.32
C GLU A 271 0.04 -10.61 15.37
N LYS A 272 1.35 -10.83 15.16
CA LYS A 272 1.97 -12.16 15.29
C LYS A 272 1.87 -12.71 16.72
N ARG A 273 2.11 -11.85 17.72
CA ARG A 273 2.07 -12.25 19.14
C ARG A 273 0.64 -12.36 19.68
N PHE A 274 -0.26 -11.53 19.19
CA PHE A 274 -1.64 -11.43 19.66
C PHE A 274 -2.59 -11.34 18.44
N PRO A 275 -2.88 -12.45 17.77
CA PRO A 275 -3.72 -12.46 16.58
C PRO A 275 -5.08 -11.79 16.79
N GLY A 276 -5.53 -10.99 15.83
CA GLY A 276 -6.77 -10.22 15.89
C GLY A 276 -6.68 -8.91 16.68
N ARG A 277 -5.49 -8.58 17.23
CA ARG A 277 -5.34 -7.35 18.02
C ARG A 277 -5.42 -6.09 17.17
N LEU A 278 -4.88 -6.12 15.96
CA LEU A 278 -4.99 -4.98 15.04
C LEU A 278 -6.43 -4.70 14.63
N GLU A 279 -7.24 -5.75 14.45
CA GLU A 279 -8.67 -5.59 14.19
C GLU A 279 -9.40 -4.93 15.37
N THR A 280 -9.10 -5.35 16.60
CA THR A 280 -9.66 -4.75 17.82
C THR A 280 -9.30 -3.26 17.90
N ILE A 281 -8.02 -2.91 17.65
CA ILE A 281 -7.56 -1.51 17.68
C ILE A 281 -8.24 -0.71 16.56
N PHE A 282 -8.30 -1.25 15.35
CA PHE A 282 -8.98 -0.59 14.24
C PHE A 282 -10.46 -0.32 14.54
N SER A 283 -11.16 -1.31 15.07
CA SER A 283 -12.56 -1.18 15.49
C SER A 283 -12.77 -0.11 16.55
N SER A 284 -11.79 0.10 17.45
CA SER A 284 -11.89 1.13 18.50
C SER A 284 -11.88 2.55 17.95
N LEU A 285 -11.28 2.78 16.77
CA LEU A 285 -11.26 4.10 16.11
C LEU A 285 -12.67 4.60 15.76
N GLY A 286 -13.62 3.69 15.52
CA GLY A 286 -15.02 4.01 15.25
C GLY A 286 -15.92 3.94 16.50
N ARG A 287 -15.38 3.73 17.71
CA ARG A 287 -16.14 3.55 18.95
C ARG A 287 -15.63 4.44 20.08
N VAL A 288 -15.54 5.73 19.78
CA VAL A 288 -15.04 6.73 20.72
C VAL A 288 -16.14 7.08 21.76
N ARG A 289 -15.75 7.16 23.03
CA ARG A 289 -16.59 7.69 24.11
C ARG A 289 -15.99 9.02 24.60
N PRO A 290 -16.46 10.17 24.13
CA PRO A 290 -15.90 11.48 24.46
C PRO A 290 -15.78 11.76 25.94
N SER A 291 -16.79 11.40 26.74
CA SER A 291 -16.80 11.57 28.19
C SER A 291 -15.73 10.77 28.95
N HIS A 292 -15.06 9.82 28.30
CA HIS A 292 -13.99 9.01 28.88
C HIS A 292 -12.61 9.36 28.31
N LEU A 293 -12.52 10.47 27.56
CA LEU A 293 -11.28 11.06 27.09
C LEU A 293 -11.04 12.38 27.81
N MET A 294 -9.81 12.90 27.72
CA MET A 294 -9.41 14.14 28.40
C MET A 294 -9.60 15.40 27.53
N ASP A 295 -10.22 15.27 26.37
CA ASP A 295 -10.41 16.38 25.41
C ASP A 295 -11.66 17.19 25.80
N ARG A 296 -11.42 18.39 26.34
CA ARG A 296 -12.45 19.33 26.78
C ARG A 296 -13.24 19.98 25.64
N THR A 297 -12.78 19.82 24.39
CA THR A 297 -13.52 20.30 23.20
C THR A 297 -14.50 19.25 22.68
N LEU A 298 -14.27 17.97 22.98
CA LEU A 298 -15.15 16.87 22.63
C LEU A 298 -16.25 16.62 23.66
N TYR A 299 -16.00 16.96 24.94
CA TYR A 299 -16.94 16.76 26.02
C TYR A 299 -16.81 17.89 27.05
N ASP A 300 -17.97 18.49 27.44
CA ASP A 300 -18.01 19.54 28.42
C ASP A 300 -18.13 18.97 29.84
N PHE A 301 -16.99 18.85 30.52
CA PHE A 301 -16.92 18.38 31.90
C PHE A 301 -17.49 19.37 32.93
N ASN A 302 -17.66 20.64 32.56
CA ASN A 302 -18.17 21.68 33.48
C ASN A 302 -19.70 21.57 33.68
N THR A 303 -20.40 20.84 32.82
CA THR A 303 -21.87 20.63 32.93
C THR A 303 -22.24 19.44 33.82
N LEU A 304 -21.25 18.67 34.29
CA LEU A 304 -21.53 17.53 35.20
C LEU A 304 -22.06 18.03 36.53
N ARG A 305 -23.20 17.48 36.93
CA ARG A 305 -23.85 17.72 38.25
C ARG A 305 -24.19 16.39 38.89
N THR A 306 -24.21 16.33 40.21
CA THR A 306 -24.78 15.19 40.93
C THR A 306 -26.30 15.23 40.85
N GLY A 307 -26.95 14.09 41.05
CA GLY A 307 -28.41 14.00 40.99
C GLY A 307 -29.13 14.90 41.98
N ASP A 308 -28.47 15.31 43.06
CA ASP A 308 -28.97 16.18 44.12
C ASP A 308 -28.94 17.68 43.73
N ASP A 309 -28.14 18.04 42.69
CA ASP A 309 -27.99 19.41 42.19
C ASP A 309 -28.94 19.74 40.99
N ALA A 310 -29.82 18.82 40.64
CA ALA A 310 -30.69 18.94 39.44
C ALA A 310 -32.06 19.55 39.73
N GLU A 311 -32.37 19.94 40.99
CA GLU A 311 -33.61 20.64 41.39
C GLU A 311 -33.24 21.98 42.04
N ASP A 312 -32.95 23.02 41.20
CA ASP A 312 -33.13 24.43 41.54
C ASP A 312 -33.32 25.27 40.27
#